data_2e1a8b47bf7a2f7c339ae17e89542761
#
_entry.id   2e1a8b47bf7a2f7c339ae17e89542761
#
_cell.length_a   1.000
_cell.length_b   1.000
_cell.length_c   1.000
_cell.angle_alpha   90.00
_cell.angle_beta   90.00
_cell.angle_gamma   90.00
#
_symmetry.space_group_name_H-M   'P 1'
#
loop_
_entity.id
_entity.type
_entity.pdbx_description
1 polymer ?
#
loop_
_entity_poly.entity_id
_entity_poly.type
_entity_poly.pdbx_seq_one_letter_code
_entity_poly.pdbx_strand_id
1 'polypeptide(L)'
;MNALLLCCLLTVVAAAPQYNFAPAPAPQPSYRSPVIAILRQDQQDPDASGTYSFLYESADGISRQEQGAPQGPNGAVASQGRWSFTFPDGTPGVFNFVADEFGYKVESDLLPTPHPLPAHAIVQIEKARQEDQNNAATFTSVPQQAYTYFQ
;
A
#
# COMPACT_ATOMS: atom_id res chain seq x y z
N MET A 1 -8.50 22.33 82.61
CA MET A 1 -9.01 22.67 81.26
C MET A 1 -7.94 22.56 80.16
N ASN A 2 -6.82 21.90 80.43
CA ASN A 2 -5.69 21.83 79.45
C ASN A 2 -5.37 20.42 78.96
N ALA A 3 -5.97 19.36 79.52
CA ALA A 3 -5.68 17.99 79.06
C ALA A 3 -6.48 17.59 77.81
N LEU A 4 -7.66 18.17 77.58
CA LEU A 4 -8.50 17.89 76.39
C LEU A 4 -7.97 18.56 75.12
N LEU A 5 -7.27 19.67 75.21
CA LEU A 5 -6.66 20.39 74.09
C LEU A 5 -5.39 19.67 73.60
N LEU A 6 -4.68 18.95 74.47
CA LEU A 6 -3.47 18.24 74.07
C LEU A 6 -3.77 16.92 73.34
N CYS A 7 -4.93 16.28 73.63
CA CYS A 7 -5.35 15.08 72.87
C CYS A 7 -5.78 15.37 71.42
N CYS A 8 -6.34 16.56 71.13
CA CYS A 8 -6.73 16.92 69.78
C CYS A 8 -5.55 17.25 68.83
N LEU A 9 -4.41 17.65 69.40
CA LEU A 9 -3.22 17.97 68.59
C LEU A 9 -2.38 16.70 68.17
N LEU A 10 -2.57 15.58 68.85
CA LEU A 10 -1.86 14.33 68.55
C LEU A 10 -2.51 13.48 67.46
N THR A 11 -3.74 13.78 67.04
CA THR A 11 -4.45 12.96 66.04
C THR A 11 -4.25 13.43 64.59
N VAL A 12 -3.58 14.54 64.37
CA VAL A 12 -3.40 15.12 63.01
C VAL A 12 -2.15 14.56 62.28
N VAL A 13 -1.25 13.83 62.97
CA VAL A 13 0.02 13.37 62.39
C VAL A 13 -0.10 11.99 61.72
N ALA A 14 -1.24 11.28 61.83
CA ALA A 14 -1.38 9.91 61.31
C ALA A 14 -1.93 9.81 59.86
N ALA A 15 -2.21 10.95 59.18
CA ALA A 15 -2.78 10.94 57.83
C ALA A 15 -1.79 11.42 56.75
N ALA A 16 -0.53 10.95 56.83
CA ALA A 16 0.37 11.11 55.70
C ALA A 16 0.00 10.08 54.61
N PRO A 17 -0.30 10.50 53.36
CA PRO A 17 -0.56 9.54 52.28
C PRO A 17 0.67 8.66 52.08
N GLN A 18 0.55 7.39 52.34
CA GLN A 18 1.58 6.43 51.96
C GLN A 18 1.53 6.21 50.44
N TYR A 19 2.40 6.86 49.71
CA TYR A 19 2.63 6.56 48.31
C TYR A 19 3.33 5.19 48.27
N ASN A 20 2.58 4.14 47.99
CA ASN A 20 3.15 2.86 47.59
C ASN A 20 3.74 3.05 46.17
N PHE A 21 5.01 3.40 46.10
CA PHE A 21 5.74 3.28 44.83
C PHE A 21 5.85 1.78 44.52
N ALA A 22 5.02 1.31 43.59
CA ALA A 22 5.30 0.01 42.99
C ALA A 22 6.71 0.08 42.39
N PRO A 23 7.58 -0.92 42.63
CA PRO A 23 8.89 -0.95 42.02
C PRO A 23 8.73 -0.84 40.50
N ALA A 24 9.50 0.04 39.89
CA ALA A 24 9.50 0.20 38.42
C ALA A 24 9.71 -1.18 37.78
N PRO A 25 8.92 -1.54 36.76
CA PRO A 25 9.12 -2.79 36.04
C PRO A 25 10.58 -2.89 35.61
N ALA A 26 11.21 -4.04 35.88
CA ALA A 26 12.58 -4.30 35.47
C ALA A 26 12.69 -4.07 33.93
N PRO A 27 13.78 -3.46 33.46
CA PRO A 27 13.98 -3.27 32.03
C PRO A 27 13.89 -4.63 31.34
N GLN A 28 12.90 -4.77 30.47
CA GLN A 28 12.76 -5.98 29.67
C GLN A 28 13.92 -6.02 28.65
N PRO A 29 14.53 -7.19 28.44
CA PRO A 29 15.55 -7.33 27.44
C PRO A 29 14.95 -6.92 26.09
N SER A 30 15.42 -5.81 25.53
CA SER A 30 15.05 -5.41 24.18
C SER A 30 15.66 -6.43 23.21
N TYR A 31 14.84 -7.28 22.63
CA TYR A 31 15.24 -8.10 21.49
C TYR A 31 15.58 -7.13 20.32
N ARG A 32 16.85 -6.80 20.18
CA ARG A 32 17.33 -6.16 18.97
C ARG A 32 17.45 -7.26 17.92
N SER A 33 16.49 -7.28 17.00
CA SER A 33 16.69 -8.05 15.76
C SER A 33 17.99 -7.59 15.10
N PRO A 34 18.83 -8.51 14.57
CA PRO A 34 20.03 -8.14 13.88
C PRO A 34 19.67 -7.20 12.72
N VAL A 35 20.46 -6.13 12.55
CA VAL A 35 20.29 -5.21 11.44
C VAL A 35 20.70 -5.94 10.16
N ILE A 36 19.78 -6.07 9.20
CA ILE A 36 20.03 -6.65 7.90
C ILE A 36 20.76 -5.61 7.05
N ALA A 37 21.91 -5.98 6.48
CA ALA A 37 22.69 -5.08 5.65
C ALA A 37 22.03 -4.86 4.29
N ILE A 38 22.10 -3.62 3.79
CA ILE A 38 21.79 -3.30 2.39
C ILE A 38 23.05 -3.57 1.58
N LEU A 39 22.96 -4.47 0.60
CA LEU A 39 24.06 -4.86 -0.28
C LEU A 39 24.24 -3.90 -1.45
N ARG A 40 23.12 -3.38 -1.95
CA ARG A 40 23.08 -2.44 -3.06
C ARG A 40 21.92 -1.47 -2.89
N GLN A 41 22.17 -0.21 -3.16
CA GLN A 41 21.15 0.84 -3.21
C GLN A 41 21.53 1.84 -4.28
N ASP A 42 20.64 2.06 -5.24
CA ASP A 42 20.70 3.12 -6.23
C ASP A 42 19.39 3.89 -6.15
N GLN A 43 19.45 5.21 -6.08
CA GLN A 43 18.27 6.05 -5.98
C GLN A 43 18.46 7.29 -6.84
N GLN A 44 17.48 7.56 -7.67
CA GLN A 44 17.32 8.80 -8.40
C GLN A 44 16.03 9.46 -7.89
N ASP A 45 16.19 10.57 -7.19
CA ASP A 45 15.06 11.36 -6.71
C ASP A 45 14.27 11.96 -7.88
N PRO A 46 12.97 12.27 -7.69
CA PRO A 46 12.16 12.87 -8.73
C PRO A 46 12.81 14.13 -9.30
N ASP A 47 13.02 14.15 -10.61
CA ASP A 47 13.50 15.32 -11.35
C ASP A 47 12.39 16.35 -11.56
N ALA A 48 12.70 17.44 -12.25
CA ALA A 48 11.75 18.51 -12.56
C ALA A 48 10.55 18.04 -13.40
N SER A 49 10.66 16.91 -14.08
CA SER A 49 9.58 16.27 -14.83
C SER A 49 8.74 15.32 -13.94
N GLY A 50 9.22 14.97 -12.75
CA GLY A 50 8.60 14.00 -11.87
C GLY A 50 9.05 12.55 -12.13
N THR A 51 10.11 12.34 -12.93
CA THR A 51 10.69 11.02 -13.20
C THR A 51 11.61 10.61 -12.05
N TYR A 52 11.44 9.38 -11.56
CA TYR A 52 12.25 8.81 -10.49
C TYR A 52 12.58 7.35 -10.75
N SER A 53 13.60 6.85 -10.09
CA SER A 53 13.89 5.42 -10.05
C SER A 53 14.61 5.05 -8.75
N PHE A 54 14.39 3.85 -8.28
CA PHE A 54 15.21 3.30 -7.20
C PHE A 54 15.38 1.79 -7.34
N LEU A 55 16.47 1.31 -6.76
CA LEU A 55 16.78 -0.09 -6.62
C LEU A 55 17.43 -0.32 -5.25
N TYR A 56 17.06 -1.36 -4.55
CA TYR A 56 17.81 -1.86 -3.41
C TYR A 56 17.81 -3.38 -3.34
N GLU A 57 18.88 -3.92 -2.74
CA GLU A 57 19.04 -5.33 -2.41
C GLU A 57 19.55 -5.45 -0.98
N SER A 58 18.95 -6.32 -0.19
CA SER A 58 19.33 -6.59 1.19
C SER A 58 19.91 -7.99 1.37
N ALA A 59 20.68 -8.18 2.45
CA ALA A 59 21.42 -9.42 2.71
C ALA A 59 20.49 -10.63 3.02
N ASP A 60 19.22 -10.40 3.29
CA ASP A 60 18.19 -11.43 3.46
C ASP A 60 17.50 -11.84 2.15
N GLY A 61 17.99 -11.34 1.01
CA GLY A 61 17.48 -11.70 -0.31
C GLY A 61 16.25 -10.93 -0.76
N ILE A 62 15.92 -9.82 -0.08
CA ILE A 62 14.88 -8.90 -0.57
C ILE A 62 15.51 -7.99 -1.62
N SER A 63 14.84 -7.86 -2.77
CA SER A 63 15.20 -6.91 -3.83
C SER A 63 13.96 -6.15 -4.29
N ARG A 64 14.11 -4.86 -4.55
CA ARG A 64 13.07 -4.04 -5.16
C ARG A 64 13.67 -3.07 -6.15
N GLN A 65 13.05 -2.97 -7.31
CA GLN A 65 13.35 -2.01 -8.35
C GLN A 65 12.05 -1.35 -8.80
N GLU A 66 12.07 -0.04 -8.92
CA GLU A 66 10.90 0.72 -9.37
C GLU A 66 11.37 1.93 -10.16
N GLN A 67 10.59 2.29 -11.18
CA GLN A 67 10.73 3.53 -11.91
C GLN A 67 9.34 4.12 -12.17
N GLY A 68 9.25 5.43 -12.12
CA GLY A 68 8.02 6.16 -12.39
C GLY A 68 8.28 7.41 -13.21
N ALA A 69 7.33 7.74 -14.06
CA ALA A 69 7.35 8.94 -14.88
C ALA A 69 5.92 9.43 -15.14
N PRO A 70 5.71 10.74 -15.33
CA PRO A 70 4.43 11.27 -15.77
C PRO A 70 4.02 10.70 -17.12
N GLN A 71 2.78 10.27 -17.24
CA GLN A 71 2.17 9.76 -18.46
C GLN A 71 0.83 10.43 -18.75
N GLY A 72 0.45 10.39 -20.03
CA GLY A 72 -0.83 10.92 -20.49
C GLY A 72 -0.95 12.45 -20.43
N PRO A 73 -2.07 12.98 -20.91
CA PRO A 73 -2.27 14.44 -21.05
C PRO A 73 -2.40 15.17 -19.71
N ASN A 74 -2.73 14.46 -18.64
CA ASN A 74 -2.91 15.03 -17.30
C ASN A 74 -1.65 14.95 -16.43
N GLY A 75 -0.55 14.38 -16.94
CA GLY A 75 0.69 14.24 -16.19
C GLY A 75 0.59 13.32 -14.96
N ALA A 76 -0.36 12.38 -14.93
CA ALA A 76 -0.44 11.39 -13.87
C ALA A 76 0.80 10.50 -13.88
N VAL A 77 1.38 10.24 -12.71
CA VAL A 77 2.56 9.38 -12.63
C VAL A 77 2.14 7.94 -12.83
N ALA A 78 2.72 7.30 -13.87
CA ALA A 78 2.69 5.86 -14.01
C ALA A 78 4.00 5.27 -13.49
N SER A 79 3.92 4.15 -12.79
CA SER A 79 5.09 3.45 -12.27
C SER A 79 5.07 1.98 -12.65
N GLN A 80 6.27 1.42 -12.77
CA GLN A 80 6.46 0.00 -12.99
C GLN A 80 7.67 -0.48 -12.20
N GLY A 81 7.64 -1.74 -11.84
CA GLY A 81 8.73 -2.28 -11.05
C GLY A 81 8.63 -3.77 -10.82
N ARG A 82 9.60 -4.23 -10.06
CA ARG A 82 9.72 -5.62 -9.64
C ARG A 82 10.16 -5.65 -8.19
N TRP A 83 9.60 -6.58 -7.44
CA TRP A 83 10.09 -6.92 -6.12
C TRP A 83 10.17 -8.43 -5.97
N SER A 84 11.13 -8.88 -5.17
CA SER A 84 11.35 -10.29 -4.91
C SER A 84 11.87 -10.51 -3.49
N PHE A 85 11.62 -11.69 -2.99
CA PHE A 85 12.12 -12.17 -1.71
C PHE A 85 12.24 -13.69 -1.74
N THR A 86 12.90 -14.26 -0.76
CA THR A 86 13.01 -15.70 -0.61
C THR A 86 12.17 -16.15 0.57
N PHE A 87 11.30 -17.11 0.33
CA PHE A 87 10.51 -17.74 1.40
C PHE A 87 11.42 -18.55 2.35
N PRO A 88 10.96 -18.84 3.59
CA PRO A 88 11.74 -19.65 4.54
C PRO A 88 12.09 -21.06 4.04
N ASP A 89 11.34 -21.59 3.09
CA ASP A 89 11.60 -22.89 2.43
C ASP A 89 12.62 -22.81 1.28
N GLY A 90 13.13 -21.60 0.99
CA GLY A 90 14.08 -21.35 -0.10
C GLY A 90 13.42 -21.04 -1.45
N THR A 91 12.11 -21.06 -1.56
CA THR A 91 11.40 -20.73 -2.81
C THR A 91 11.48 -19.23 -3.11
N PRO A 92 11.83 -18.79 -4.33
CA PRO A 92 11.84 -17.39 -4.69
C PRO A 92 10.39 -16.88 -4.93
N GLY A 93 10.04 -15.76 -4.33
CA GLY A 93 8.85 -14.98 -4.65
C GLY A 93 9.23 -13.82 -5.56
N VAL A 94 8.65 -13.74 -6.74
CA VAL A 94 8.94 -12.69 -7.74
C VAL A 94 7.62 -12.09 -8.21
N PHE A 95 7.56 -10.76 -8.19
CA PHE A 95 6.38 -10.00 -8.57
C PHE A 95 6.79 -8.83 -9.45
N ASN A 96 6.18 -8.73 -10.62
CA ASN A 96 6.28 -7.56 -11.48
C ASN A 96 4.98 -6.77 -11.37
N PHE A 97 5.04 -5.45 -11.45
CA PHE A 97 3.84 -4.62 -11.42
C PHE A 97 3.93 -3.44 -12.36
N VAL A 98 2.77 -3.00 -12.79
CA VAL A 98 2.54 -1.74 -13.49
C VAL A 98 1.38 -1.03 -12.80
N ALA A 99 1.55 0.26 -12.52
CA ALA A 99 0.51 1.14 -12.00
C ALA A 99 0.35 2.31 -12.95
N ASP A 100 -0.79 2.38 -13.61
CA ASP A 100 -1.12 3.38 -14.64
C ASP A 100 -2.54 3.94 -14.41
N GLU A 101 -3.05 4.72 -15.34
CA GLU A 101 -4.42 5.26 -15.30
C GLU A 101 -5.52 4.19 -15.25
N PHE A 102 -5.21 2.96 -15.65
CA PHE A 102 -6.12 1.80 -15.58
C PHE A 102 -6.00 1.01 -14.29
N GLY A 103 -5.17 1.45 -13.35
CA GLY A 103 -4.99 0.87 -12.03
C GLY A 103 -3.70 0.07 -11.86
N TYR A 104 -3.63 -0.65 -10.75
CA TYR A 104 -2.48 -1.48 -10.37
C TYR A 104 -2.67 -2.90 -10.89
N LYS A 105 -1.70 -3.36 -11.68
CA LYS A 105 -1.64 -4.71 -12.25
C LYS A 105 -0.37 -5.39 -11.76
N VAL A 106 -0.50 -6.59 -11.22
CA VAL A 106 0.62 -7.40 -10.73
C VAL A 106 0.65 -8.74 -11.43
N GLU A 107 1.85 -9.22 -11.73
CA GLU A 107 2.10 -10.53 -12.35
C GLU A 107 3.10 -11.32 -11.51
N SER A 108 2.77 -12.57 -11.21
CA SER A 108 3.62 -13.53 -10.51
C SER A 108 3.06 -14.94 -10.69
N ASP A 109 3.95 -15.93 -10.72
CA ASP A 109 3.58 -17.36 -10.70
C ASP A 109 2.90 -17.78 -9.39
N LEU A 110 3.01 -16.95 -8.35
CA LEU A 110 2.43 -17.18 -7.03
C LEU A 110 1.00 -16.64 -6.90
N LEU A 111 0.51 -15.91 -7.89
CA LEU A 111 -0.85 -15.37 -7.86
C LEU A 111 -1.87 -16.51 -8.04
N PRO A 112 -3.00 -16.45 -7.31
CA PRO A 112 -4.08 -17.40 -7.50
C PRO A 112 -4.57 -17.36 -8.95
N THR A 113 -4.70 -18.52 -9.56
CA THR A 113 -5.35 -18.62 -10.87
C THR A 113 -6.83 -18.25 -10.72
N PRO A 114 -7.36 -17.29 -11.51
CA PRO A 114 -8.77 -16.97 -11.48
C PRO A 114 -9.62 -18.21 -11.73
N HIS A 115 -10.69 -18.37 -10.95
CA HIS A 115 -11.64 -19.43 -11.23
C HIS A 115 -12.23 -19.23 -12.62
N PRO A 116 -12.47 -20.33 -13.38
CA PRO A 116 -13.14 -20.24 -14.68
C PRO A 116 -14.52 -19.59 -14.49
N LEU A 117 -14.83 -18.64 -15.37
CA LEU A 117 -16.12 -17.96 -15.33
C LEU A 117 -17.26 -18.98 -15.48
N PRO A 118 -18.34 -18.87 -14.69
CA PRO A 118 -19.53 -19.66 -14.89
C PRO A 118 -20.08 -19.50 -16.31
N ALA A 119 -20.63 -20.55 -16.89
CA ALA A 119 -21.11 -20.54 -18.27
C ALA A 119 -22.09 -19.40 -18.58
N HIS A 120 -22.98 -19.05 -17.64
CA HIS A 120 -23.91 -17.94 -17.79
C HIS A 120 -23.20 -16.57 -17.87
N ALA A 121 -22.06 -16.36 -17.15
CA ALA A 121 -21.30 -15.13 -17.21
C ALA A 121 -20.59 -14.99 -18.57
N ILE A 122 -20.07 -16.07 -19.13
CA ILE A 122 -19.46 -16.08 -20.46
C ILE A 122 -20.48 -15.63 -21.51
N VAL A 123 -21.68 -16.19 -21.47
CA VAL A 123 -22.77 -15.82 -22.40
C VAL A 123 -23.15 -14.34 -22.25
N GLN A 124 -23.22 -13.81 -21.02
CA GLN A 124 -23.54 -12.41 -20.80
C GLN A 124 -22.44 -11.46 -21.34
N ILE A 125 -21.17 -11.80 -21.13
CA ILE A 125 -20.04 -11.03 -21.65
C ILE A 125 -20.05 -11.02 -23.19
N GLU A 126 -20.30 -12.16 -23.81
CA GLU A 126 -20.39 -12.26 -25.26
C GLU A 126 -21.54 -11.44 -25.83
N LYS A 127 -22.71 -11.49 -25.18
CA LYS A 127 -23.86 -10.69 -25.56
C LYS A 127 -23.59 -9.20 -25.45
N ALA A 128 -23.02 -8.73 -24.34
CA ALA A 128 -22.65 -7.34 -24.15
C ALA A 128 -21.66 -6.87 -25.23
N ARG A 129 -20.65 -7.68 -25.55
CA ARG A 129 -19.68 -7.37 -26.61
C ARG A 129 -20.32 -7.24 -27.99
N GLN A 130 -21.30 -8.09 -28.30
CA GLN A 130 -22.05 -7.99 -29.55
C GLN A 130 -22.93 -6.73 -29.61
N GLU A 131 -23.57 -6.36 -28.50
CA GLU A 131 -24.36 -5.14 -28.40
C GLU A 131 -23.50 -3.88 -28.59
N ASP A 132 -22.30 -3.84 -28.00
CA ASP A 132 -21.35 -2.74 -28.18
C ASP A 132 -20.88 -2.61 -29.63
N GLN A 133 -20.59 -3.72 -30.32
CA GLN A 133 -20.22 -3.72 -31.73
C GLN A 133 -21.36 -3.23 -32.64
N ASN A 134 -22.58 -3.64 -32.36
CA ASN A 134 -23.76 -3.22 -33.10
C ASN A 134 -24.03 -1.71 -32.90
N ASN A 135 -23.89 -1.22 -31.68
CA ASN A 135 -24.06 0.19 -31.36
C ASN A 135 -22.98 1.05 -32.03
N ALA A 136 -21.71 0.61 -32.01
CA ALA A 136 -20.62 1.28 -32.71
C ALA A 136 -20.86 1.36 -34.22
N ALA A 137 -21.35 0.28 -34.84
CA ALA A 137 -21.70 0.24 -36.25
C ALA A 137 -22.85 1.22 -36.60
N THR A 138 -23.83 1.37 -35.69
CA THR A 138 -24.96 2.28 -35.86
C THR A 138 -24.53 3.75 -35.79
N PHE A 139 -23.60 4.10 -34.89
CA PHE A 139 -23.06 5.47 -34.79
C PHE A 139 -22.24 5.86 -36.01
N THR A 140 -21.57 4.95 -36.68
CA THR A 140 -20.78 5.22 -37.90
C THR A 140 -21.66 5.40 -39.14
N SER A 141 -22.92 4.98 -39.10
CA SER A 141 -23.87 5.03 -40.24
C SER A 141 -24.80 6.24 -40.23
N VAL A 142 -24.67 7.17 -39.26
CA VAL A 142 -25.47 8.42 -39.31
C VAL A 142 -24.88 9.34 -40.35
N PRO A 143 -25.61 9.69 -41.46
CA PRO A 143 -25.09 10.60 -42.48
C PRO A 143 -24.86 11.98 -41.87
N GLN A 144 -23.70 12.54 -42.14
CA GLN A 144 -23.26 13.88 -41.71
C GLN A 144 -24.06 15.04 -42.33
N GLN A 145 -25.26 14.80 -42.88
CA GLN A 145 -26.10 15.79 -43.55
C GLN A 145 -27.03 16.60 -42.65
N ALA A 146 -27.03 16.38 -41.33
CA ALA A 146 -27.99 17.05 -40.43
C ALA A 146 -27.53 18.42 -39.92
N TYR A 147 -26.36 18.94 -40.27
CA TYR A 147 -25.83 20.21 -39.73
C TYR A 147 -25.86 21.41 -40.66
N THR A 148 -26.60 21.36 -41.80
CA THR A 148 -26.59 22.46 -42.77
C THR A 148 -27.82 23.35 -42.70
N TYR A 149 -28.66 23.30 -41.70
CA TYR A 149 -29.90 24.11 -41.61
C TYR A 149 -29.91 25.07 -40.41
N PHE A 150 -28.80 25.75 -40.09
CA PHE A 150 -28.83 26.97 -39.28
C PHE A 150 -27.62 27.85 -39.66
N GLN A 151 -27.76 28.56 -40.76
CA GLN A 151 -27.13 29.86 -41.02
C GLN A 151 -28.21 30.83 -41.49
#